data_139c7979fcd9de5a09de425b5ae30d52
#
_entry.id   139c7979fcd9de5a09de425b5ae30d52
#
_cell.length_a   1.000
_cell.length_b   1.000
_cell.length_c   1.000
_cell.angle_alpha   90.00
_cell.angle_beta   90.00
_cell.angle_gamma   90.00
#
_symmetry.space_group_name_H-M   'P 1'
#
loop_
_entity.id
_entity.type
_entity.pdbx_description
1 polymer ?
#
loop_
_entity_poly.entity_id
_entity_poly.type
_entity_poly.pdbx_seq_one_letter_code
_entity_poly.pdbx_strand_id
1 'polypeptide(L)'
;CSLVGSEMCIRDRDGLVKKLLETLLALMEEHLDTYMPGFTHLQKAQPITLAHHLGAYFEMFFRDLSRLHDIRRRMNYCPLGSGALAGTTYPLDREYTAELLDFYGATLNSMDSVADRDYLIELLSALSTISMHLSRFCEEIIIWNTNEYQFVEIDDSYSTGSSIMPQKKNPDIAELIRGKTGRVYGALVSLLTTMKGIPLAYNKDMQEDKELVFDAIDTTKGCLALFTGMLRTMKFNDARMEESAKHGFTNATDAADYLVNHGMPFRDAHGIVGQLVLYGIEHKKALDDFTMEEFKAISPVFEEDIYLSLI
;
A
#
# COMPACT_ATOMS: atom_id res chain seq x y z
N CYS A 1 -7.32 29.53 -11.14
CA CYS A 1 -7.23 28.37 -12.06
C CYS A 1 -6.66 27.11 -11.40
N SER A 2 -5.71 27.22 -10.47
CA SER A 2 -5.10 26.02 -9.85
C SER A 2 -6.04 25.28 -8.89
N LEU A 3 -6.84 25.96 -8.10
CA LEU A 3 -7.76 25.37 -7.11
C LEU A 3 -8.87 24.53 -7.75
N VAL A 4 -9.56 25.05 -8.77
CA VAL A 4 -10.62 24.31 -9.49
C VAL A 4 -10.03 23.05 -10.16
N GLY A 5 -8.85 23.17 -10.77
CA GLY A 5 -8.15 22.02 -11.34
C GLY A 5 -7.75 20.99 -10.29
N SER A 6 -7.31 21.43 -9.12
CA SER A 6 -6.90 20.52 -8.02
C SER A 6 -8.08 19.77 -7.40
N GLU A 7 -9.24 20.40 -7.26
CA GLU A 7 -10.44 19.75 -6.74
C GLU A 7 -10.97 18.68 -7.72
N MET A 8 -11.06 19.01 -9.03
CA MET A 8 -11.36 18.00 -10.07
C MET A 8 -10.37 16.82 -10.03
N CYS A 9 -9.11 17.13 -9.84
CA CYS A 9 -8.07 16.12 -9.72
C CYS A 9 -8.22 15.21 -8.49
N ILE A 10 -8.77 15.69 -7.36
CA ILE A 10 -9.08 14.87 -6.19
C ILE A 10 -10.25 13.93 -6.49
N ARG A 11 -11.33 14.42 -7.13
CA ARG A 11 -12.48 13.60 -7.52
C ARG A 11 -12.08 12.43 -8.43
N ASP A 12 -11.22 12.67 -9.41
CA ASP A 12 -10.69 11.62 -10.30
C ASP A 12 -9.90 10.54 -9.52
N ARG A 13 -9.11 10.96 -8.51
CA ARG A 13 -8.30 10.02 -7.70
C ARG A 13 -9.12 9.25 -6.71
N ASP A 14 -10.12 9.86 -6.09
CA ASP A 14 -11.11 9.13 -5.30
C ASP A 14 -11.67 7.96 -6.11
N GLY A 15 -12.00 8.18 -7.38
CA GLY A 15 -12.47 7.15 -8.30
C GLY A 15 -11.42 6.06 -8.56
N LEU A 16 -10.13 6.41 -8.73
CA LEU A 16 -9.06 5.44 -8.97
C LEU A 16 -8.70 4.63 -7.72
N VAL A 17 -8.63 5.28 -6.55
CA VAL A 17 -8.40 4.57 -5.28
C VAL A 17 -9.57 3.65 -4.97
N LYS A 18 -10.83 4.08 -5.20
CA LYS A 18 -12.01 3.20 -5.05
C LYS A 18 -11.95 1.99 -5.96
N LYS A 19 -11.58 2.16 -7.25
CA LYS A 19 -11.41 1.03 -8.18
C LYS A 19 -10.32 0.05 -7.72
N LEU A 20 -9.24 0.56 -7.12
CA LEU A 20 -8.21 -0.29 -6.54
C LEU A 20 -8.75 -1.05 -5.33
N LEU A 21 -9.49 -0.38 -4.44
CA LEU A 21 -10.14 -1.01 -3.28
C LEU A 21 -11.16 -2.08 -3.70
N GLU A 22 -11.99 -1.81 -4.71
CA GLU A 22 -12.93 -2.79 -5.28
C GLU A 22 -12.19 -3.99 -5.87
N THR A 23 -11.05 -3.77 -6.53
CA THR A 23 -10.23 -4.86 -7.08
C THR A 23 -9.61 -5.70 -5.97
N LEU A 24 -9.08 -5.07 -4.93
CA LEU A 24 -8.53 -5.77 -3.77
C LEU A 24 -9.60 -6.58 -3.04
N LEU A 25 -10.80 -6.01 -2.85
CA LEU A 25 -11.92 -6.71 -2.22
C LEU A 25 -12.31 -7.97 -3.00
N ALA A 26 -12.43 -7.87 -4.33
CA ALA A 26 -12.75 -9.01 -5.18
C ALA A 26 -11.67 -10.12 -5.08
N LEU A 27 -10.39 -9.74 -5.10
CA LEU A 27 -9.29 -10.70 -4.92
C LEU A 27 -9.27 -11.32 -3.52
N MET A 28 -9.60 -10.54 -2.47
CA MET A 28 -9.73 -11.07 -1.12
C MET A 28 -10.85 -12.10 -1.02
N GLU A 29 -12.01 -11.84 -1.64
CA GLU A 29 -13.15 -12.79 -1.67
C GLU A 29 -12.80 -14.07 -2.43
N GLU A 30 -12.01 -13.97 -3.52
CA GLU A 30 -11.55 -15.11 -4.31
C GLU A 30 -10.54 -15.99 -3.57
N HIS A 31 -9.70 -15.39 -2.72
CA HIS A 31 -8.55 -16.04 -2.08
C HIS A 31 -8.67 -16.19 -0.55
N LEU A 32 -9.89 -16.36 -0.04
CA LEU A 32 -10.14 -16.57 1.40
C LEU A 32 -9.44 -17.82 1.94
N ASP A 33 -9.36 -18.86 1.13
CA ASP A 33 -8.79 -20.16 1.48
C ASP A 33 -7.43 -20.43 0.79
N THR A 34 -6.83 -19.42 0.17
CA THR A 34 -5.48 -19.53 -0.41
C THR A 34 -4.43 -19.28 0.66
N TYR A 35 -3.79 -20.35 1.15
CA TYR A 35 -2.75 -20.27 2.17
C TYR A 35 -1.40 -19.92 1.59
N MET A 36 -0.65 -19.06 2.29
CA MET A 36 0.70 -18.66 1.95
C MET A 36 1.54 -18.44 3.21
N PRO A 37 2.89 -18.48 3.12
CA PRO A 37 3.72 -18.08 4.24
C PRO A 37 3.63 -16.55 4.44
N GLY A 38 3.38 -16.11 5.67
CA GLY A 38 3.64 -14.75 6.09
C GLY A 38 5.14 -14.55 6.34
N PHE A 39 5.65 -13.35 6.07
CA PHE A 39 7.07 -13.05 6.17
C PHE A 39 7.34 -11.93 7.17
N THR A 40 8.38 -12.11 7.99
CA THR A 40 9.04 -11.06 8.74
C THR A 40 10.54 -11.11 8.43
N HIS A 41 11.18 -9.96 8.22
CA HIS A 41 12.59 -9.90 7.82
C HIS A 41 12.91 -10.72 6.55
N LEU A 42 11.93 -10.88 5.64
CA LEU A 42 11.98 -11.76 4.47
C LEU A 42 12.21 -13.26 4.81
N GLN A 43 12.00 -13.64 6.07
CA GLN A 43 11.99 -15.04 6.52
C GLN A 43 10.54 -15.49 6.72
N LYS A 44 10.25 -16.74 6.39
CA LYS A 44 8.95 -17.35 6.67
C LYS A 44 8.67 -17.32 8.17
N ALA A 45 7.47 -16.86 8.53
CA ALA A 45 7.03 -16.75 9.92
C ALA A 45 5.86 -17.70 10.18
N GLN A 46 4.64 -17.23 9.97
CA GLN A 46 3.41 -18.00 10.20
C GLN A 46 2.63 -18.13 8.90
N PRO A 47 1.81 -19.19 8.72
CA PRO A 47 0.89 -19.27 7.61
C PRO A 47 -0.20 -18.18 7.74
N ILE A 48 -0.55 -17.60 6.62
CA ILE A 48 -1.63 -16.63 6.50
C ILE A 48 -2.46 -16.95 5.25
N THR A 49 -3.62 -16.36 5.10
CA THR A 49 -4.32 -16.39 3.80
C THR A 49 -3.87 -15.23 2.92
N LEU A 50 -3.91 -15.42 1.61
CA LEU A 50 -3.67 -14.34 0.65
C LEU A 50 -4.65 -13.20 0.86
N ALA A 51 -5.92 -13.51 1.16
CA ALA A 51 -6.93 -12.51 1.51
C ALA A 51 -6.51 -11.64 2.70
N HIS A 52 -5.94 -12.23 3.76
CA HIS A 52 -5.44 -11.48 4.91
C HIS A 52 -4.30 -10.54 4.53
N HIS A 53 -3.37 -11.00 3.69
CA HIS A 53 -2.26 -10.19 3.20
C HIS A 53 -2.75 -9.01 2.35
N LEU A 54 -3.64 -9.27 1.38
CA LEU A 54 -4.25 -8.23 0.54
C LEU A 54 -5.08 -7.24 1.37
N GLY A 55 -5.72 -7.72 2.44
CA GLY A 55 -6.45 -6.90 3.41
C GLY A 55 -5.59 -5.84 4.07
N ALA A 56 -4.31 -6.11 4.33
CA ALA A 56 -3.39 -5.11 4.87
C ALA A 56 -3.19 -3.94 3.89
N TYR A 57 -3.08 -4.20 2.58
CA TYR A 57 -3.01 -3.17 1.55
C TYR A 57 -4.36 -2.46 1.35
N PHE A 58 -5.47 -3.19 1.42
CA PHE A 58 -6.80 -2.58 1.41
C PHE A 58 -6.91 -1.51 2.51
N GLU A 59 -6.53 -1.82 3.74
CA GLU A 59 -6.53 -0.89 4.86
C GLU A 59 -5.62 0.34 4.64
N MET A 60 -4.47 0.15 4.00
CA MET A 60 -3.58 1.27 3.65
C MET A 60 -4.26 2.24 2.67
N PHE A 61 -4.82 1.74 1.57
CA PHE A 61 -5.49 2.57 0.56
C PHE A 61 -6.83 3.13 1.05
N PHE A 62 -7.52 2.44 1.95
CA PHE A 62 -8.72 2.97 2.59
C PHE A 62 -8.41 4.20 3.46
N ARG A 63 -7.31 4.17 4.21
CA ARG A 63 -6.82 5.36 4.92
C ARG A 63 -6.37 6.48 3.97
N ASP A 64 -5.83 6.14 2.79
CA ASP A 64 -5.46 7.14 1.77
C ASP A 64 -6.70 7.84 1.19
N LEU A 65 -7.80 7.12 0.98
CA LEU A 65 -9.07 7.71 0.58
C LEU A 65 -9.56 8.72 1.61
N SER A 66 -9.46 8.39 2.90
CA SER A 66 -9.81 9.32 4.00
C SER A 66 -8.94 10.58 3.96
N ARG A 67 -7.61 10.46 3.72
CA ARG A 67 -6.70 11.62 3.56
C ARG A 67 -7.15 12.54 2.43
N LEU A 68 -7.51 11.98 1.27
CA LEU A 68 -8.00 12.77 0.13
C LEU A 68 -9.30 13.52 0.47
N HIS A 69 -10.22 12.90 1.19
CA HIS A 69 -11.45 13.56 1.65
C HIS A 69 -11.16 14.71 2.62
N ASP A 70 -10.22 14.53 3.55
CA ASP A 70 -9.86 15.57 4.51
C ASP A 70 -9.21 16.78 3.84
N ILE A 71 -8.34 16.56 2.86
CA ILE A 71 -7.71 17.63 2.08
C ILE A 71 -8.77 18.39 1.29
N ARG A 72 -9.70 17.69 0.65
CA ARG A 72 -10.79 18.30 -0.11
C ARG A 72 -11.59 19.28 0.74
N ARG A 73 -11.87 18.95 2.00
CA ARG A 73 -12.61 19.84 2.92
C ARG A 73 -11.86 21.13 3.19
N ARG A 74 -10.54 21.14 3.31
CA ARG A 74 -9.73 22.33 3.55
C ARG A 74 -9.44 23.13 2.29
N MET A 75 -9.27 22.45 1.17
CA MET A 75 -8.96 23.08 -0.12
C MET A 75 -10.17 23.76 -0.77
N ASN A 76 -11.40 23.40 -0.44
CA ASN A 76 -12.60 23.77 -1.18
C ASN A 76 -13.15 25.15 -0.75
N TYR A 77 -12.25 26.17 -0.68
CA TYR A 77 -12.60 27.58 -0.44
C TYR A 77 -12.10 28.46 -1.57
N CYS A 78 -12.96 29.39 -2.03
CA CYS A 78 -12.72 30.22 -3.20
C CYS A 78 -11.85 31.45 -2.84
N PRO A 79 -10.67 31.64 -3.44
CA PRO A 79 -9.82 32.82 -3.21
C PRO A 79 -10.20 34.02 -4.10
N LEU A 80 -11.07 33.84 -5.10
CA LEU A 80 -11.40 34.89 -6.05
C LEU A 80 -11.97 36.14 -5.35
N GLY A 81 -11.60 37.29 -5.87
CA GLY A 81 -11.97 38.59 -5.29
C GLY A 81 -11.00 39.07 -4.18
N SER A 82 -9.95 38.31 -3.84
CA SER A 82 -8.91 38.75 -2.89
C SER A 82 -8.01 39.86 -3.46
N GLY A 83 -8.04 40.09 -4.78
CA GLY A 83 -7.16 41.05 -5.45
C GLY A 83 -5.70 40.69 -5.37
N ALA A 84 -4.82 41.68 -5.26
CA ALA A 84 -3.38 41.41 -5.06
C ALA A 84 -3.05 40.98 -3.62
N LEU A 85 -3.75 41.55 -2.61
CA LEU A 85 -3.58 41.23 -1.17
C LEU A 85 -4.70 41.82 -0.29
N ALA A 86 -5.34 42.90 -0.68
CA ALA A 86 -6.26 43.69 0.16
C ALA A 86 -7.70 43.73 -0.38
N GLY A 87 -8.08 42.79 -1.25
CA GLY A 87 -9.37 42.82 -1.93
C GLY A 87 -9.47 43.85 -3.02
N THR A 88 -10.68 44.42 -3.23
CA THR A 88 -10.96 45.39 -4.27
C THR A 88 -12.06 46.34 -3.81
N THR A 89 -12.10 47.57 -4.39
CA THR A 89 -13.16 48.53 -4.17
C THR A 89 -14.41 48.30 -5.03
N TYR A 90 -14.34 47.35 -5.98
CA TYR A 90 -15.51 46.93 -6.75
C TYR A 90 -16.50 46.15 -5.89
N PRO A 91 -17.82 46.30 -6.11
CA PRO A 91 -18.85 45.60 -5.34
C PRO A 91 -18.98 44.12 -5.81
N LEU A 92 -17.96 43.31 -5.50
CA LEU A 92 -17.96 41.88 -5.83
C LEU A 92 -18.68 41.09 -4.76
N ASP A 93 -19.56 40.19 -5.20
CA ASP A 93 -20.13 39.15 -4.32
C ASP A 93 -19.24 37.90 -4.40
N ARG A 94 -18.39 37.73 -3.41
CA ARG A 94 -17.43 36.62 -3.33
C ARG A 94 -18.12 35.30 -2.98
N GLU A 95 -19.19 35.34 -2.18
CA GLU A 95 -19.93 34.13 -1.80
C GLU A 95 -20.73 33.62 -3.01
N TYR A 96 -21.37 34.49 -3.78
CA TYR A 96 -22.02 34.11 -5.04
C TYR A 96 -21.02 33.49 -6.04
N THR A 97 -19.82 34.06 -6.14
CA THR A 97 -18.76 33.50 -6.99
C THR A 97 -18.33 32.12 -6.52
N ALA A 98 -18.21 31.89 -5.20
CA ALA A 98 -17.89 30.60 -4.62
C ALA A 98 -18.99 29.57 -4.90
N GLU A 99 -20.25 29.94 -4.73
CA GLU A 99 -21.43 29.09 -5.02
C GLU A 99 -21.45 28.66 -6.49
N LEU A 100 -21.27 29.59 -7.45
CA LEU A 100 -21.23 29.26 -8.87
C LEU A 100 -20.12 28.31 -9.29
N LEU A 101 -19.04 28.26 -8.51
CA LEU A 101 -17.88 27.40 -8.75
C LEU A 101 -17.88 26.13 -7.88
N ASP A 102 -18.96 25.85 -7.14
CA ASP A 102 -19.12 24.68 -6.27
C ASP A 102 -18.09 24.62 -5.12
N PHE A 103 -17.65 25.79 -4.61
CA PHE A 103 -16.86 25.90 -3.39
C PHE A 103 -17.76 25.99 -2.16
N TYR A 104 -17.22 25.63 -0.98
CA TYR A 104 -17.94 25.73 0.30
C TYR A 104 -18.19 27.16 0.77
N GLY A 105 -17.44 28.12 0.23
CA GLY A 105 -17.53 29.55 0.52
C GLY A 105 -16.27 30.29 0.07
N ALA A 106 -16.24 31.60 0.30
CA ALA A 106 -15.04 32.39 0.03
C ALA A 106 -14.03 32.32 1.17
N THR A 107 -12.74 32.44 0.86
CA THR A 107 -11.69 32.59 1.88
C THR A 107 -11.85 33.89 2.66
N LEU A 108 -11.57 33.88 3.97
CA LEU A 108 -11.90 34.99 4.88
C LEU A 108 -10.91 36.15 4.82
N ASN A 109 -9.62 35.87 4.74
CA ASN A 109 -8.55 36.87 4.73
C ASN A 109 -7.92 36.94 3.33
N SER A 110 -8.00 38.12 2.70
CA SER A 110 -7.53 38.29 1.32
C SER A 110 -6.01 38.15 1.14
N MET A 111 -5.22 38.47 2.16
CA MET A 111 -3.78 38.35 2.10
C MET A 111 -3.35 36.88 2.22
N ASP A 112 -3.98 36.13 3.12
CA ASP A 112 -3.83 34.70 3.27
C ASP A 112 -4.26 33.95 2.00
N SER A 113 -5.43 34.31 1.44
CA SER A 113 -5.95 33.76 0.19
C SER A 113 -4.97 33.78 -0.98
N VAL A 114 -4.14 34.82 -1.05
CA VAL A 114 -3.13 35.00 -2.11
C VAL A 114 -1.87 34.19 -1.80
N ALA A 115 -1.51 34.06 -0.52
CA ALA A 115 -0.28 33.43 -0.06
C ALA A 115 -0.40 31.91 0.19
N ASP A 116 -1.61 31.41 0.50
CA ASP A 116 -1.83 30.03 0.90
C ASP A 116 -1.46 29.02 -0.21
N ARG A 117 -0.73 28.00 0.17
CA ARG A 117 -0.41 26.78 -0.58
C ARG A 117 -0.45 25.54 0.29
N ASP A 118 -0.97 25.64 1.52
CA ASP A 118 -1.03 24.52 2.46
C ASP A 118 -1.81 23.35 1.86
N TYR A 119 -2.92 23.65 1.16
CA TYR A 119 -3.71 22.62 0.47
C TYR A 119 -2.93 21.85 -0.60
N LEU A 120 -1.94 22.47 -1.27
CA LEU A 120 -1.07 21.77 -2.23
C LEU A 120 -0.03 20.92 -1.53
N ILE A 121 0.52 21.39 -0.40
CA ILE A 121 1.45 20.63 0.44
C ILE A 121 0.74 19.40 1.02
N GLU A 122 -0.46 19.56 1.54
CA GLU A 122 -1.28 18.44 2.01
C GLU A 122 -1.59 17.44 0.88
N LEU A 123 -1.95 17.92 -0.30
CA LEU A 123 -2.21 17.09 -1.46
C LEU A 123 -0.96 16.28 -1.86
N LEU A 124 0.20 16.93 -2.00
CA LEU A 124 1.45 16.25 -2.33
C LEU A 124 1.87 15.26 -1.25
N SER A 125 1.59 15.55 0.03
CA SER A 125 1.81 14.63 1.14
C SER A 125 0.95 13.38 1.03
N ALA A 126 -0.35 13.52 0.70
CA ALA A 126 -1.24 12.38 0.47
C ALA A 126 -0.81 11.57 -0.76
N LEU A 127 -0.45 12.23 -1.88
CA LEU A 127 0.04 11.56 -3.09
C LEU A 127 1.35 10.81 -2.82
N SER A 128 2.23 11.38 -1.99
CA SER A 128 3.46 10.72 -1.54
C SER A 128 3.17 9.47 -0.72
N THR A 129 2.17 9.52 0.16
CA THR A 129 1.74 8.37 0.96
C THR A 129 1.13 7.27 0.08
N ILE A 130 0.24 7.61 -0.85
CA ILE A 130 -0.31 6.67 -1.85
C ILE A 130 0.83 6.01 -2.64
N SER A 131 1.76 6.81 -3.15
CA SER A 131 2.91 6.31 -3.92
C SER A 131 3.80 5.38 -3.10
N MET A 132 3.98 5.66 -1.80
CA MET A 132 4.71 4.77 -0.88
C MET A 132 4.00 3.43 -0.71
N HIS A 133 2.67 3.42 -0.53
CA HIS A 133 1.90 2.18 -0.43
C HIS A 133 1.97 1.37 -1.73
N LEU A 134 1.83 2.03 -2.90
CA LEU A 134 2.01 1.38 -4.20
C LEU A 134 3.42 0.80 -4.35
N SER A 135 4.46 1.55 -3.95
CA SER A 135 5.85 1.10 -4.03
C SER A 135 6.11 -0.14 -3.19
N ARG A 136 5.57 -0.19 -1.97
CA ARG A 136 5.68 -1.37 -1.10
C ARG A 136 5.00 -2.59 -1.70
N PHE A 137 3.80 -2.42 -2.23
CA PHE A 137 3.08 -3.52 -2.85
C PHE A 137 3.77 -3.99 -4.14
N CYS A 138 4.26 -3.07 -4.96
CA CYS A 138 5.07 -3.41 -6.14
C CYS A 138 6.32 -4.23 -5.78
N GLU A 139 6.99 -3.89 -4.66
CA GLU A 139 8.15 -4.66 -4.19
C GLU A 139 7.78 -6.11 -3.89
N GLU A 140 6.66 -6.35 -3.20
CA GLU A 140 6.20 -7.70 -2.92
C GLU A 140 5.82 -8.46 -4.21
N ILE A 141 5.11 -7.81 -5.14
CA ILE A 141 4.78 -8.41 -6.44
C ILE A 141 6.06 -8.79 -7.22
N ILE A 142 7.09 -7.92 -7.20
CA ILE A 142 8.38 -8.20 -7.82
C ILE A 142 9.02 -9.44 -7.20
N ILE A 143 9.06 -9.52 -5.88
CA ILE A 143 9.58 -10.69 -5.14
C ILE A 143 8.76 -11.94 -5.49
N TRP A 144 7.44 -11.86 -5.44
CA TRP A 144 6.54 -12.98 -5.71
C TRP A 144 6.62 -13.49 -7.16
N ASN A 145 6.97 -12.62 -8.11
CA ASN A 145 7.13 -12.97 -9.52
C ASN A 145 8.51 -13.55 -9.86
N THR A 146 9.45 -13.62 -8.90
CA THR A 146 10.77 -14.23 -9.13
C THR A 146 10.67 -15.73 -9.36
N ASN A 147 11.70 -16.30 -10.01
CA ASN A 147 11.81 -17.75 -10.23
C ASN A 147 11.89 -18.55 -8.93
N GLU A 148 12.34 -17.93 -7.86
CA GLU A 148 12.49 -18.52 -6.52
C GLU A 148 11.14 -18.64 -5.81
N TYR A 149 10.28 -17.60 -5.89
CA TYR A 149 8.98 -17.59 -5.25
C TYR A 149 7.90 -18.20 -6.13
N GLN A 150 7.71 -17.69 -7.35
CA GLN A 150 6.68 -18.13 -8.30
C GLN A 150 5.25 -18.07 -7.72
N PHE A 151 4.98 -17.11 -6.86
CA PHE A 151 3.67 -16.93 -6.25
C PHE A 151 2.68 -16.25 -7.17
N VAL A 152 3.17 -15.42 -8.11
CA VAL A 152 2.36 -14.71 -9.08
C VAL A 152 2.96 -14.77 -10.48
N GLU A 153 2.07 -14.68 -11.48
CA GLU A 153 2.43 -14.45 -12.87
C GLU A 153 1.77 -13.16 -13.35
N ILE A 154 2.59 -12.18 -13.74
CA ILE A 154 2.11 -10.91 -14.32
C ILE A 154 1.73 -11.15 -15.77
N ASP A 155 0.57 -10.60 -16.18
CA ASP A 155 0.10 -10.67 -17.57
C ASP A 155 1.07 -9.99 -18.54
N ASP A 156 1.15 -10.51 -19.77
CA ASP A 156 2.06 -10.03 -20.82
C ASP A 156 1.84 -8.54 -21.17
N SER A 157 0.65 -8.02 -20.98
CA SER A 157 0.32 -6.59 -21.17
C SER A 157 0.97 -5.66 -20.12
N TYR A 158 1.45 -6.21 -19.00
CA TYR A 158 2.09 -5.49 -17.89
C TYR A 158 3.52 -5.95 -17.60
N SER A 159 4.08 -6.78 -18.49
CA SER A 159 5.45 -7.28 -18.41
C SER A 159 6.17 -7.13 -19.75
N THR A 160 7.49 -7.11 -19.76
CA THR A 160 8.26 -7.14 -20.98
C THR A 160 9.13 -8.39 -21.07
N GLY A 161 9.19 -8.98 -22.27
CA GLY A 161 10.12 -10.05 -22.57
C GLY A 161 11.54 -9.51 -22.81
N SER A 162 12.54 -10.37 -22.61
CA SER A 162 13.90 -10.06 -23.02
C SER A 162 14.09 -10.34 -24.51
N SER A 163 14.72 -9.42 -25.25
CA SER A 163 15.09 -9.63 -26.65
C SER A 163 16.16 -10.70 -26.85
N ILE A 164 16.90 -11.04 -25.78
CA ILE A 164 18.03 -12.00 -25.81
C ILE A 164 17.65 -13.31 -25.11
N MET A 165 16.77 -13.26 -24.10
CA MET A 165 16.40 -14.42 -23.30
C MET A 165 14.88 -14.66 -23.42
N PRO A 166 14.41 -15.52 -24.33
CA PRO A 166 12.98 -15.67 -24.62
C PRO A 166 12.13 -16.11 -23.43
N GLN A 167 12.72 -16.78 -22.45
CA GLN A 167 12.07 -17.28 -21.24
C GLN A 167 11.93 -16.21 -20.15
N LYS A 168 12.55 -15.03 -20.31
CA LYS A 168 12.59 -14.00 -19.26
C LYS A 168 11.44 -13.02 -19.43
N LYS A 169 10.59 -12.93 -18.39
CA LYS A 169 9.58 -11.89 -18.23
C LYS A 169 10.01 -10.95 -17.09
N ASN A 170 9.97 -9.65 -17.34
CA ASN A 170 10.33 -8.64 -16.34
C ASN A 170 9.08 -7.96 -15.79
N PRO A 171 9.01 -7.69 -14.50
CA PRO A 171 7.89 -7.00 -13.87
C PRO A 171 7.98 -5.46 -14.02
N ASP A 172 8.18 -4.97 -15.26
CA ASP A 172 8.57 -3.59 -15.55
C ASP A 172 7.57 -2.57 -15.00
N ILE A 173 6.28 -2.85 -15.08
CA ILE A 173 5.26 -1.91 -14.57
C ILE A 173 5.40 -1.75 -13.06
N ALA A 174 5.59 -2.84 -12.32
CA ALA A 174 5.82 -2.77 -10.88
C ALA A 174 7.11 -2.00 -10.54
N GLU A 175 8.19 -2.25 -11.28
CA GLU A 175 9.48 -1.55 -11.12
C GLU A 175 9.35 -0.05 -11.41
N LEU A 176 8.66 0.32 -12.50
CA LEU A 176 8.45 1.72 -12.89
C LEU A 176 7.58 2.46 -11.86
N ILE A 177 6.53 1.84 -11.33
CA ILE A 177 5.69 2.43 -10.28
C ILE A 177 6.53 2.66 -9.01
N ARG A 178 7.32 1.66 -8.59
CA ARG A 178 8.27 1.79 -7.48
C ARG A 178 9.24 2.96 -7.70
N GLY A 179 9.83 3.07 -8.88
CA GLY A 179 10.76 4.14 -9.24
C GLY A 179 10.14 5.54 -9.27
N LYS A 180 8.89 5.65 -9.77
CA LYS A 180 8.15 6.93 -9.85
C LYS A 180 7.79 7.54 -8.49
N THR A 181 7.80 6.77 -7.43
CA THR A 181 7.57 7.25 -6.06
C THR A 181 8.55 8.37 -5.68
N GLY A 182 9.83 8.24 -6.05
CA GLY A 182 10.84 9.28 -5.80
C GLY A 182 10.53 10.62 -6.48
N ARG A 183 9.89 10.58 -7.65
CA ARG A 183 9.44 11.80 -8.37
C ARG A 183 8.35 12.55 -7.59
N VAL A 184 7.38 11.84 -7.04
CA VAL A 184 6.30 12.43 -6.22
C VAL A 184 6.85 13.00 -4.90
N TYR A 185 7.80 12.30 -4.26
CA TYR A 185 8.49 12.81 -3.07
C TYR A 185 9.28 14.09 -3.37
N GLY A 186 9.98 14.12 -4.51
CA GLY A 186 10.71 15.29 -4.97
C GLY A 186 9.81 16.51 -5.12
N ALA A 187 8.59 16.33 -5.65
CA ALA A 187 7.61 17.41 -5.79
C ALA A 187 7.19 17.99 -4.42
N LEU A 188 6.92 17.14 -3.43
CA LEU A 188 6.58 17.58 -2.06
C LEU A 188 7.74 18.37 -1.43
N VAL A 189 8.94 17.83 -1.48
CA VAL A 189 10.13 18.51 -0.91
C VAL A 189 10.39 19.84 -1.61
N SER A 190 10.23 19.89 -2.93
CA SER A 190 10.40 21.08 -3.74
C SER A 190 9.41 22.18 -3.35
N LEU A 191 8.13 21.86 -3.21
CA LEU A 191 7.10 22.84 -2.80
C LEU A 191 7.35 23.33 -1.36
N LEU A 192 7.66 22.44 -0.42
CA LEU A 192 8.05 22.83 0.95
C LEU A 192 9.23 23.79 0.96
N THR A 193 10.22 23.55 0.09
CA THR A 193 11.42 24.38 -0.03
C THR A 193 11.07 25.75 -0.63
N THR A 194 10.19 25.81 -1.62
CA THR A 194 9.70 27.05 -2.23
C THR A 194 8.99 27.92 -1.19
N MET A 195 8.10 27.32 -0.39
CA MET A 195 7.26 28.07 0.55
C MET A 195 7.97 28.52 1.84
N LYS A 196 9.03 27.84 2.26
CA LYS A 196 9.65 27.97 3.59
C LYS A 196 10.13 29.37 4.03
N GLY A 197 10.30 30.31 3.16
CA GLY A 197 10.96 31.57 3.51
C GLY A 197 10.40 32.80 2.80
N ILE A 198 9.29 32.65 2.07
CA ILE A 198 8.66 33.79 1.37
C ILE A 198 7.74 34.57 2.32
N PRO A 199 7.71 35.92 2.20
CA PRO A 199 6.81 36.76 2.99
C PRO A 199 5.35 36.62 2.51
N LEU A 200 4.42 37.21 3.28
CA LEU A 200 3.00 37.20 2.95
C LEU A 200 2.70 37.86 1.60
N ALA A 201 1.48 37.63 1.12
CA ALA A 201 0.97 37.96 -0.21
C ALA A 201 1.70 37.19 -1.32
N TYR A 202 1.65 37.72 -2.55
CA TYR A 202 2.17 37.00 -3.70
C TYR A 202 3.66 37.27 -3.95
N ASN A 203 4.42 36.19 -4.14
CA ASN A 203 5.80 36.20 -4.60
C ASN A 203 5.95 35.33 -5.84
N LYS A 204 6.85 35.67 -6.75
CA LYS A 204 7.06 34.92 -8.02
C LYS A 204 7.47 33.46 -7.80
N ASP A 205 8.11 33.14 -6.67
CA ASP A 205 8.45 31.79 -6.24
C ASP A 205 7.24 30.83 -6.30
N MET A 206 6.05 31.35 -6.01
CA MET A 206 4.80 30.57 -6.04
C MET A 206 4.40 30.10 -7.45
N GLN A 207 5.07 30.51 -8.52
CA GLN A 207 4.81 29.97 -9.86
C GLN A 207 5.36 28.56 -10.03
N GLU A 208 6.35 28.18 -9.22
CA GLU A 208 6.92 26.82 -9.20
C GLU A 208 5.96 25.76 -8.65
N ASP A 209 4.83 26.18 -8.03
CA ASP A 209 3.84 25.27 -7.47
C ASP A 209 3.16 24.39 -8.54
N LYS A 210 2.92 24.91 -9.73
CA LYS A 210 2.04 24.32 -10.74
C LYS A 210 2.63 23.06 -11.39
N GLU A 211 3.84 23.18 -11.90
CA GLU A 211 4.49 22.06 -12.60
C GLU A 211 4.70 20.87 -11.65
N LEU A 212 5.15 21.14 -10.43
CA LEU A 212 5.37 20.13 -9.42
C LEU A 212 4.08 19.37 -9.05
N VAL A 213 3.01 20.12 -8.82
CA VAL A 213 1.72 19.56 -8.39
C VAL A 213 1.07 18.78 -9.54
N PHE A 214 1.00 19.36 -10.74
CA PHE A 214 0.38 18.67 -11.88
C PHE A 214 1.14 17.41 -12.28
N ASP A 215 2.47 17.46 -12.27
CA ASP A 215 3.29 16.31 -12.55
C ASP A 215 3.10 15.18 -11.53
N ALA A 216 3.08 15.50 -10.23
CA ALA A 216 2.82 14.52 -9.18
C ALA A 216 1.42 13.91 -9.28
N ILE A 217 0.43 14.74 -9.64
CA ILE A 217 -0.94 14.34 -9.89
C ILE A 217 -1.01 13.31 -11.03
N ASP A 218 -0.47 13.64 -12.20
CA ASP A 218 -0.55 12.81 -13.39
C ASP A 218 0.28 11.52 -13.20
N THR A 219 1.43 11.62 -12.55
CA THR A 219 2.25 10.46 -12.19
C THR A 219 1.48 9.49 -11.29
N THR A 220 0.84 9.98 -10.22
CA THR A 220 0.10 9.13 -9.29
C THR A 220 -1.15 8.53 -9.96
N LYS A 221 -1.88 9.30 -10.80
CA LYS A 221 -3.01 8.78 -11.59
C LYS A 221 -2.59 7.63 -12.50
N GLY A 222 -1.50 7.81 -13.25
CA GLY A 222 -0.97 6.77 -14.12
C GLY A 222 -0.55 5.52 -13.35
N CYS A 223 0.13 5.69 -12.22
CA CYS A 223 0.52 4.58 -11.36
C CYS A 223 -0.69 3.80 -10.82
N LEU A 224 -1.71 4.48 -10.28
CA LEU A 224 -2.92 3.84 -9.77
C LEU A 224 -3.66 3.05 -10.86
N ALA A 225 -3.82 3.65 -12.05
CA ALA A 225 -4.52 3.01 -13.16
C ALA A 225 -3.79 1.76 -13.65
N LEU A 226 -2.48 1.85 -13.89
CA LEU A 226 -1.66 0.73 -14.34
C LEU A 226 -1.57 -0.37 -13.27
N PHE A 227 -1.40 -0.01 -12.01
CA PHE A 227 -1.33 -0.96 -10.90
C PHE A 227 -2.64 -1.73 -10.74
N THR A 228 -3.78 -1.04 -10.77
CA THR A 228 -5.10 -1.68 -10.70
C THR A 228 -5.33 -2.62 -11.87
N GLY A 229 -4.94 -2.22 -13.09
CA GLY A 229 -5.03 -3.07 -14.28
C GLY A 229 -4.15 -4.32 -14.16
N MET A 230 -2.92 -4.17 -13.70
CA MET A 230 -1.98 -5.28 -13.46
C MET A 230 -2.55 -6.27 -12.44
N LEU A 231 -3.07 -5.80 -11.29
CA LEU A 231 -3.67 -6.67 -10.28
C LEU A 231 -4.87 -7.49 -10.81
N ARG A 232 -5.71 -6.88 -11.64
CA ARG A 232 -6.91 -7.53 -12.20
C ARG A 232 -6.60 -8.66 -13.17
N THR A 233 -5.43 -8.68 -13.77
CA THR A 233 -5.02 -9.67 -14.77
C THR A 233 -3.94 -10.61 -14.26
N MET A 234 -3.38 -10.31 -13.08
CA MET A 234 -2.35 -11.12 -12.44
C MET A 234 -2.94 -12.46 -12.00
N LYS A 235 -2.18 -13.53 -12.20
CA LYS A 235 -2.55 -14.88 -11.75
C LYS A 235 -1.79 -15.19 -10.47
N PHE A 236 -2.50 -15.72 -9.51
CA PHE A 236 -1.93 -16.24 -8.26
C PHE A 236 -1.71 -17.75 -8.38
N ASN A 237 -0.60 -18.23 -7.89
CA ASN A 237 -0.24 -19.65 -7.92
C ASN A 237 -0.48 -20.25 -6.53
N ASP A 238 -1.75 -20.55 -6.26
CA ASP A 238 -2.22 -21.04 -4.96
C ASP A 238 -1.47 -22.30 -4.52
N ALA A 239 -1.26 -23.25 -5.44
CA ALA A 239 -0.54 -24.48 -5.13
C ALA A 239 0.91 -24.22 -4.68
N ARG A 240 1.58 -23.25 -5.31
CA ARG A 240 2.96 -22.89 -4.94
C ARG A 240 3.03 -22.14 -3.63
N MET A 241 2.05 -21.28 -3.36
CA MET A 241 1.90 -20.57 -2.08
C MET A 241 1.68 -21.58 -0.94
N GLU A 242 0.74 -22.50 -1.10
CA GLU A 242 0.42 -23.53 -0.11
C GLU A 242 1.62 -24.46 0.14
N GLU A 243 2.27 -24.96 -0.93
CA GLU A 243 3.50 -25.74 -0.80
C GLU A 243 4.56 -24.99 0.00
N SER A 244 4.74 -23.70 -0.31
CA SER A 244 5.71 -22.87 0.41
C SER A 244 5.34 -22.65 1.87
N ALA A 245 4.05 -22.60 2.23
CA ALA A 245 3.59 -22.48 3.61
C ALA A 245 3.88 -23.74 4.43
N LYS A 246 3.78 -24.92 3.82
CA LYS A 246 4.07 -26.22 4.47
C LYS A 246 5.55 -26.41 4.82
N HIS A 247 6.46 -25.69 4.14
CA HIS A 247 7.89 -25.83 4.37
C HIS A 247 8.45 -24.67 5.21
N GLY A 248 9.33 -25.00 6.17
CA GLY A 248 10.05 -24.01 6.99
C GLY A 248 9.51 -23.85 8.41
N PHE A 249 8.78 -24.86 8.89
CA PHE A 249 8.27 -24.89 10.27
C PHE A 249 7.39 -23.67 10.64
N THR A 250 6.60 -23.20 9.70
CA THR A 250 5.72 -22.04 9.87
C THR A 250 4.67 -22.25 10.95
N ASN A 251 4.30 -23.53 11.21
CA ASN A 251 3.37 -23.98 12.24
C ASN A 251 4.06 -24.35 13.57
N ALA A 252 5.35 -24.07 13.73
CA ALA A 252 6.06 -24.33 14.99
C ALA A 252 5.47 -23.54 16.17
N THR A 253 4.94 -22.35 15.93
CA THR A 253 4.25 -21.55 16.96
C THR A 253 2.98 -22.24 17.44
N ASP A 254 2.23 -22.88 16.53
CA ASP A 254 1.00 -23.59 16.87
C ASP A 254 1.29 -24.80 17.74
N ALA A 255 2.41 -25.50 17.49
CA ALA A 255 2.90 -26.56 18.37
C ALA A 255 3.29 -26.05 19.78
N ALA A 256 3.84 -24.85 19.88
CA ALA A 256 4.14 -24.23 21.17
C ALA A 256 2.86 -23.85 21.93
N ASP A 257 1.90 -23.26 21.23
CA ASP A 257 0.59 -22.88 21.77
C ASP A 257 -0.20 -24.12 22.23
N TYR A 258 -0.10 -25.23 21.48
CA TYR A 258 -0.67 -26.52 21.90
C TYR A 258 -0.14 -26.94 23.26
N LEU A 259 1.19 -26.93 23.46
CA LEU A 259 1.80 -27.29 24.74
C LEU A 259 1.39 -26.35 25.87
N VAL A 260 1.28 -25.06 25.59
CA VAL A 260 0.81 -24.06 26.57
C VAL A 260 -0.65 -24.33 26.97
N ASN A 261 -1.51 -24.66 26.03
CA ASN A 261 -2.91 -25.01 26.28
C ASN A 261 -3.03 -26.30 27.12
N HIS A 262 -2.02 -27.18 27.06
CA HIS A 262 -1.90 -28.38 27.92
C HIS A 262 -1.18 -28.12 29.25
N GLY A 263 -1.05 -26.85 29.66
CA GLY A 263 -0.56 -26.44 30.97
C GLY A 263 0.95 -26.26 31.09
N MET A 264 1.67 -26.28 29.98
CA MET A 264 3.13 -26.06 29.99
C MET A 264 3.45 -24.56 29.99
N PRO A 265 4.43 -24.07 30.77
CA PRO A 265 4.90 -22.70 30.66
C PRO A 265 5.44 -22.40 29.25
N PHE A 266 5.15 -21.24 28.68
CA PHE A 266 5.54 -20.86 27.30
C PHE A 266 7.06 -21.04 27.06
N ARG A 267 7.90 -20.72 28.03
CA ARG A 267 9.36 -20.85 27.90
C ARG A 267 9.79 -22.30 27.69
N ASP A 268 9.15 -23.25 28.38
CA ASP A 268 9.45 -24.67 28.28
C ASP A 268 8.89 -25.24 26.97
N ALA A 269 7.65 -24.83 26.59
CA ALA A 269 7.04 -25.17 25.33
C ALA A 269 7.92 -24.73 24.14
N HIS A 270 8.41 -23.49 24.16
CA HIS A 270 9.33 -22.98 23.13
C HIS A 270 10.63 -23.82 23.05
N GLY A 271 11.17 -24.26 24.18
CA GLY A 271 12.36 -25.13 24.21
C GLY A 271 12.10 -26.49 23.56
N ILE A 272 10.94 -27.10 23.84
CA ILE A 272 10.52 -28.39 23.25
C ILE A 272 10.30 -28.25 21.74
N VAL A 273 9.61 -27.19 21.31
CA VAL A 273 9.37 -26.94 19.88
C VAL A 273 10.69 -26.68 19.15
N GLY A 274 11.66 -26.01 19.79
CA GLY A 274 13.01 -25.88 19.25
C GLY A 274 13.68 -27.25 18.98
N GLN A 275 13.45 -28.25 19.83
CA GLN A 275 13.94 -29.63 19.63
C GLN A 275 13.20 -30.32 18.47
N LEU A 276 11.87 -30.12 18.35
CA LEU A 276 11.09 -30.63 17.20
C LEU A 276 11.63 -30.05 15.88
N VAL A 277 11.88 -28.74 15.81
CA VAL A 277 12.43 -28.09 14.63
C VAL A 277 13.81 -28.65 14.27
N LEU A 278 14.70 -28.81 15.25
CA LEU A 278 16.03 -29.41 15.01
C LEU A 278 15.92 -30.85 14.51
N TYR A 279 15.06 -31.64 15.11
CA TYR A 279 14.81 -33.03 14.68
C TYR A 279 14.27 -33.04 13.22
N GLY A 280 13.31 -32.17 12.91
CA GLY A 280 12.76 -32.06 11.57
C GLY A 280 13.81 -31.66 10.52
N ILE A 281 14.71 -30.72 10.85
CA ILE A 281 15.83 -30.34 9.97
C ILE A 281 16.76 -31.53 9.71
N GLU A 282 17.17 -32.26 10.76
CA GLU A 282 18.07 -33.39 10.66
C GLU A 282 17.48 -34.53 9.82
N HIS A 283 16.17 -34.77 9.95
CA HIS A 283 15.46 -35.87 9.27
C HIS A 283 14.76 -35.44 7.99
N LYS A 284 14.85 -34.15 7.60
CA LYS A 284 14.19 -33.54 6.42
C LYS A 284 12.67 -33.77 6.42
N LYS A 285 12.04 -33.60 7.57
CA LYS A 285 10.60 -33.72 7.81
C LYS A 285 10.01 -32.35 8.18
N ALA A 286 8.80 -32.03 7.70
CA ALA A 286 7.98 -30.98 8.29
C ALA A 286 7.32 -31.51 9.58
N LEU A 287 6.74 -30.63 10.41
CA LEU A 287 6.08 -31.05 11.66
C LEU A 287 4.88 -31.96 11.39
N ASP A 288 4.18 -31.72 10.30
CA ASP A 288 3.01 -32.51 9.87
C ASP A 288 3.38 -33.95 9.48
N ASP A 289 4.65 -34.20 9.12
CA ASP A 289 5.17 -35.52 8.74
C ASP A 289 5.65 -36.35 9.96
N PHE A 290 5.63 -35.78 11.18
CA PHE A 290 6.05 -36.49 12.37
C PHE A 290 5.01 -37.51 12.77
N THR A 291 5.50 -38.70 13.19
CA THR A 291 4.63 -39.68 13.81
C THR A 291 4.40 -39.34 15.29
N MET A 292 3.33 -39.85 15.88
CA MET A 292 3.05 -39.64 17.30
C MET A 292 4.19 -40.17 18.18
N GLU A 293 4.88 -41.22 17.76
CA GLU A 293 6.06 -41.74 18.45
C GLU A 293 7.22 -40.75 18.48
N GLU A 294 7.45 -40.05 17.36
CA GLU A 294 8.46 -38.99 17.23
C GLU A 294 8.12 -37.79 18.12
N PHE A 295 6.86 -37.34 18.12
CA PHE A 295 6.38 -36.28 19.01
C PHE A 295 6.58 -36.69 20.50
N LYS A 296 6.11 -37.87 20.87
CA LYS A 296 6.21 -38.38 22.27
C LYS A 296 7.63 -38.64 22.72
N ALA A 297 8.56 -38.95 21.80
CA ALA A 297 9.98 -39.09 22.14
C ALA A 297 10.61 -37.77 22.59
N ILE A 298 10.07 -36.60 22.12
CA ILE A 298 10.55 -35.29 22.51
C ILE A 298 9.77 -34.75 23.71
N SER A 299 8.45 -34.94 23.75
CA SER A 299 7.63 -34.61 24.92
C SER A 299 6.42 -35.53 25.04
N PRO A 300 6.20 -36.15 26.21
CA PRO A 300 5.05 -37.02 26.43
C PRO A 300 3.70 -36.28 26.47
N VAL A 301 3.70 -34.95 26.46
CA VAL A 301 2.49 -34.12 26.50
C VAL A 301 1.74 -34.13 25.15
N PHE A 302 2.43 -34.45 24.04
CA PHE A 302 1.79 -34.53 22.75
C PHE A 302 0.81 -35.69 22.63
N GLU A 303 -0.39 -35.44 22.17
CA GLU A 303 -1.44 -36.43 21.88
C GLU A 303 -1.92 -36.28 20.41
N GLU A 304 -2.78 -37.17 19.95
CA GLU A 304 -3.28 -37.23 18.56
C GLU A 304 -3.89 -35.92 18.05
N ASP A 305 -4.41 -35.09 18.94
CA ASP A 305 -5.02 -33.81 18.63
C ASP A 305 -4.01 -32.70 18.24
N ILE A 306 -2.69 -32.94 18.41
CA ILE A 306 -1.65 -32.04 17.90
C ILE A 306 -1.81 -31.81 16.37
N TYR A 307 -2.17 -32.88 15.63
CA TYR A 307 -2.34 -32.77 14.20
C TYR A 307 -3.46 -31.78 13.79
N LEU A 308 -4.46 -31.57 14.65
CA LEU A 308 -5.49 -30.56 14.42
C LEU A 308 -5.00 -29.13 14.64
N SER A 309 -3.91 -28.97 15.36
CA SER A 309 -3.30 -27.67 15.64
C SER A 309 -2.24 -27.27 14.61
N LEU A 310 -1.76 -28.23 13.81
CA LEU A 310 -0.72 -28.01 12.81
C LEU A 310 -1.26 -27.75 11.38
N ILE A 311 -2.59 -27.74 11.23
CA ILE A 311 -3.28 -27.56 9.93
C ILE A 311 -3.34 -26.07 9.56
#